data_89851bdc4b440756002935d4f34bec56
#
_entry.id   89851bdc4b440756002935d4f34bec56
#
_cell.length_a   1.000
_cell.length_b   1.000
_cell.length_c   1.000
_cell.angle_alpha   90.00
_cell.angle_beta   90.00
_cell.angle_gamma   90.00
#
_symmetry.space_group_name_H-M   'P 1'
#
loop_
_entity.id
_entity.type
_entity.pdbx_description
1 polymer ?
#
loop_
_entity_poly.entity_id
_entity_poly.type
_entity_poly.pdbx_seq_one_letter_code
_entity_poly.pdbx_strand_id
1 'polypeptide(L)'
;HLDNDQVERDVQGWVDIFHKHLTMRLAKKFGEMGLIEIWRDERLEKGEYFDRTIQEALDESAIFICLTSMCHVKSEYCQKELDRFYKKASAPSDSIAVGNRSRIVNCLIQNIHHDKWPEQLAGTTGFKFYDPDEYDDATEPRSKRFNHQMHELVDYLFNLLEAFRNKKLKEQKESTASTVDKDVSTVFIADVADSLRSYRKRLISDLKEKGFRIVSNIPPPYEPTKHDENVQRALEQSVLSIHLLDEYAGREMDGFENKSYAHKQVEMAMAQKVT
;
A
#
# COMPACT_ATOMS: atom_id res chain seq x y z
N HIS A 1 8.61 15.10 13.56
CA HIS A 1 9.67 16.08 13.25
C HIS A 1 10.90 15.87 14.13
N LEU A 2 10.77 15.92 15.47
CA LEU A 2 11.90 15.77 16.39
C LEU A 2 12.64 14.43 16.23
N ASP A 3 11.93 13.36 15.91
CA ASP A 3 12.51 12.02 15.69
C ASP A 3 13.25 11.90 14.34
N ASN A 4 13.15 12.91 13.46
CA ASN A 4 13.84 12.97 12.18
C ASN A 4 14.76 14.18 12.06
N ASP A 5 15.05 14.87 13.18
CA ASP A 5 15.95 16.04 13.17
C ASP A 5 17.34 15.65 12.71
N GLN A 6 17.86 16.43 11.77
CA GLN A 6 19.21 16.31 11.25
C GLN A 6 20.14 17.12 12.16
N VAL A 7 21.08 16.45 12.78
CA VAL A 7 22.10 17.12 13.63
C VAL A 7 23.08 17.89 12.76
N GLU A 8 23.29 17.47 11.51
CA GLU A 8 24.15 18.12 10.51
C GLU A 8 23.40 18.25 9.18
N ARG A 9 23.69 19.32 8.41
CA ARG A 9 22.95 19.69 7.18
C ARG A 9 22.95 18.62 6.07
N ASP A 10 23.88 17.68 6.10
CA ASP A 10 24.06 16.64 5.07
C ASP A 10 23.71 15.23 5.57
N VAL A 11 23.18 15.07 6.79
CA VAL A 11 22.83 13.76 7.36
C VAL A 11 21.35 13.52 7.21
N GLN A 12 21.01 12.42 6.55
CA GLN A 12 19.62 11.96 6.37
C GLN A 12 19.05 11.58 7.73
N GLY A 13 17.83 12.03 8.05
CA GLY A 13 17.18 11.75 9.32
C GLY A 13 16.88 10.25 9.51
N TRP A 14 16.74 9.81 10.76
CA TRP A 14 16.52 8.40 11.11
C TRP A 14 15.27 7.83 10.42
N VAL A 15 14.18 8.57 10.43
CA VAL A 15 12.89 8.14 9.80
C VAL A 15 13.05 7.99 8.29
N ASP A 16 13.82 8.86 7.63
CA ASP A 16 14.10 8.78 6.20
C ASP A 16 14.86 7.49 5.85
N ILE A 17 15.87 7.17 6.66
CA ILE A 17 16.68 5.96 6.48
C ILE A 17 15.81 4.72 6.75
N PHE A 18 15.01 4.72 7.79
CA PHE A 18 14.07 3.64 8.11
C PHE A 18 13.10 3.39 6.94
N HIS A 19 12.45 4.44 6.43
CA HIS A 19 11.53 4.35 5.30
C HIS A 19 12.20 3.77 4.06
N LYS A 20 13.39 4.28 3.70
CA LYS A 20 14.17 3.77 2.57
C LYS A 20 14.53 2.30 2.72
N HIS A 21 15.01 1.87 3.89
CA HIS A 21 15.35 0.47 4.15
C HIS A 21 14.13 -0.44 4.09
N LEU A 22 13.01 0.00 4.66
CA LEU A 22 11.76 -0.75 4.66
C LEU A 22 11.25 -0.96 3.23
N THR A 23 11.16 0.12 2.44
CA THR A 23 10.70 0.09 1.04
C THR A 23 11.55 -0.86 0.20
N MET A 24 12.89 -0.72 0.26
CA MET A 24 13.79 -1.56 -0.51
C MET A 24 13.70 -3.04 -0.14
N ARG A 25 13.61 -3.35 1.16
CA ARG A 25 13.57 -4.75 1.62
C ARG A 25 12.23 -5.41 1.34
N LEU A 26 11.12 -4.69 1.48
CA LEU A 26 9.80 -5.20 1.09
C LEU A 26 9.74 -5.44 -0.42
N ALA A 27 10.17 -4.49 -1.24
CA ALA A 27 10.22 -4.67 -2.69
C ALA A 27 11.06 -5.89 -3.08
N LYS A 28 12.25 -6.06 -2.48
CA LYS A 28 13.09 -7.25 -2.69
C LYS A 28 12.38 -8.55 -2.28
N LYS A 29 11.62 -8.54 -1.18
CA LYS A 29 10.93 -9.73 -0.68
C LYS A 29 9.74 -10.13 -1.55
N PHE A 30 9.03 -9.16 -2.11
CA PHE A 30 7.95 -9.40 -3.08
C PHE A 30 8.47 -9.69 -4.50
N GLY A 31 9.76 -9.47 -4.76
CA GLY A 31 10.37 -9.69 -6.08
C GLY A 31 10.00 -8.62 -7.12
N GLU A 32 9.26 -7.59 -6.73
CA GLU A 32 8.77 -6.54 -7.63
C GLU A 32 8.82 -5.16 -6.97
N MET A 33 9.35 -4.17 -7.69
CA MET A 33 9.32 -2.77 -7.28
C MET A 33 7.95 -2.15 -7.60
N GLY A 34 7.39 -1.39 -6.66
CA GLY A 34 6.12 -0.68 -6.87
C GLY A 34 4.84 -1.50 -6.61
N LEU A 35 4.97 -2.77 -6.23
CA LEU A 35 3.81 -3.58 -5.80
C LEU A 35 3.20 -3.07 -4.49
N ILE A 36 4.03 -2.47 -3.63
CA ILE A 36 3.64 -1.91 -2.35
C ILE A 36 4.06 -0.45 -2.33
N GLU A 37 3.11 0.42 -2.03
CA GLU A 37 3.34 1.82 -1.75
C GLU A 37 3.41 2.01 -0.24
N ILE A 38 4.52 2.57 0.24
CA ILE A 38 4.67 3.00 1.64
C ILE A 38 4.51 4.50 1.66
N TRP A 39 3.32 4.94 2.04
CA TRP A 39 3.04 6.34 2.19
C TRP A 39 3.56 6.86 3.54
N ARG A 40 4.14 8.04 3.53
CA ARG A 40 4.44 8.81 4.73
C ARG A 40 4.18 10.29 4.44
N ASP A 41 3.96 11.05 5.50
CA ASP A 41 3.87 12.51 5.41
C ASP A 41 5.26 13.09 5.08
N GLU A 42 5.51 13.36 3.80
CA GLU A 42 6.59 14.22 3.36
C GLU A 42 5.98 15.60 3.23
N ARG A 43 6.35 16.52 4.12
CA ARG A 43 5.90 17.92 4.21
C ARG A 43 5.15 18.38 2.97
N LEU A 44 3.82 18.38 3.06
CA LEU A 44 2.95 18.92 2.03
C LEU A 44 3.41 20.34 1.69
N GLU A 45 3.47 20.68 0.42
CA GLU A 45 3.85 22.01 -0.02
C GLU A 45 2.93 23.07 0.62
N LYS A 46 3.49 24.26 0.88
CA LYS A 46 2.73 25.34 1.51
C LYS A 46 1.48 25.65 0.71
N GLY A 47 0.30 25.36 1.28
CA GLY A 47 -1.00 25.70 0.68
C GLY A 47 -1.93 24.51 0.37
N GLU A 48 -1.49 23.28 0.56
CA GLU A 48 -2.36 22.11 0.45
C GLU A 48 -3.20 21.90 1.72
N TYR A 49 -4.40 21.34 1.55
CA TYR A 49 -5.25 20.93 2.67
C TYR A 49 -4.66 19.68 3.33
N PHE A 50 -3.73 19.90 4.24
CA PHE A 50 -2.96 18.92 4.99
C PHE A 50 -3.81 17.75 5.52
N ASP A 51 -4.93 18.08 6.17
CA ASP A 51 -5.79 17.08 6.80
C ASP A 51 -6.45 16.11 5.80
N ARG A 52 -6.76 16.57 4.59
CA ARG A 52 -7.50 15.76 3.62
C ARG A 52 -6.63 14.67 2.99
N THR A 53 -5.44 15.02 2.55
CA THR A 53 -4.50 14.07 1.90
C THR A 53 -4.10 12.95 2.86
N ILE A 54 -3.82 13.30 4.12
CA ILE A 54 -3.50 12.32 5.16
C ILE A 54 -4.70 11.42 5.46
N GLN A 55 -5.90 11.99 5.53
CA GLN A 55 -7.11 11.23 5.77
C GLN A 55 -7.39 10.23 4.64
N GLU A 56 -7.24 10.64 3.39
CA GLU A 56 -7.39 9.78 2.23
C GLU A 56 -6.35 8.64 2.24
N ALA A 57 -5.07 8.96 2.53
CA ALA A 57 -4.02 7.95 2.66
C ALA A 57 -4.30 6.94 3.78
N LEU A 58 -4.78 7.38 4.94
CA LEU A 58 -5.16 6.49 6.04
C LEU A 58 -6.35 5.60 5.66
N ASP A 59 -7.34 6.15 4.95
CA ASP A 59 -8.52 5.41 4.52
C ASP A 59 -8.20 4.36 3.44
N GLU A 60 -7.19 4.59 2.63
CA GLU A 60 -6.72 3.63 1.61
C GLU A 60 -5.72 2.60 2.15
N SER A 61 -5.06 2.87 3.27
CA SER A 61 -3.99 2.03 3.79
C SER A 61 -4.49 0.68 4.32
N ALA A 62 -3.78 -0.39 3.98
CA ALA A 62 -4.02 -1.73 4.51
C ALA A 62 -3.41 -1.92 5.90
N ILE A 63 -2.27 -1.29 6.17
CA ILE A 63 -1.49 -1.41 7.40
C ILE A 63 -1.07 -0.01 7.84
N PHE A 64 -1.05 0.22 9.15
CA PHE A 64 -0.52 1.43 9.77
C PHE A 64 0.75 1.07 10.56
N ILE A 65 1.87 1.71 10.25
CA ILE A 65 3.13 1.55 10.99
C ILE A 65 3.32 2.76 11.89
N CYS A 66 3.31 2.51 13.18
CA CYS A 66 3.48 3.52 14.21
C CYS A 66 4.94 3.54 14.67
N LEU A 67 5.65 4.66 14.47
CA LEU A 67 6.96 4.90 15.04
C LEU A 67 6.78 5.53 16.41
N THR A 68 6.79 4.71 17.46
CA THR A 68 6.42 5.13 18.81
C THR A 68 7.62 5.71 19.55
N SER A 69 7.55 7.01 19.80
CA SER A 69 8.44 7.82 20.65
C SER A 69 7.64 8.61 21.67
N MET A 70 8.30 9.24 22.62
CA MET A 70 7.63 10.19 23.54
C MET A 70 7.01 11.37 22.80
N CYS A 71 7.60 11.79 21.67
CA CYS A 71 7.03 12.83 20.81
C CYS A 71 5.72 12.35 20.17
N HIS A 72 5.70 11.12 19.64
CA HIS A 72 4.50 10.50 19.07
C HIS A 72 3.39 10.37 20.12
N VAL A 73 3.70 9.86 21.31
CA VAL A 73 2.72 9.66 22.39
C VAL A 73 2.08 10.97 22.87
N LYS A 74 2.84 12.08 22.86
CA LYS A 74 2.36 13.41 23.27
C LYS A 74 1.71 14.22 22.15
N SER A 75 1.85 13.80 20.90
CA SER A 75 1.31 14.52 19.75
C SER A 75 -0.17 14.18 19.56
N GLU A 76 -1.05 15.16 19.80
CA GLU A 76 -2.48 15.02 19.52
C GLU A 76 -2.77 14.67 18.06
N TYR A 77 -1.91 15.14 17.16
CA TYR A 77 -2.03 14.88 15.74
C TYR A 77 -1.78 13.39 15.41
N CYS A 78 -0.66 12.85 15.87
CA CYS A 78 -0.34 11.42 15.69
C CYS A 78 -1.39 10.51 16.38
N GLN A 79 -1.96 10.95 17.50
CA GLN A 79 -3.03 10.21 18.16
C GLN A 79 -4.32 10.19 17.32
N LYS A 80 -4.65 11.30 16.65
CA LYS A 80 -5.81 11.38 15.74
C LYS A 80 -5.64 10.46 14.51
N GLU A 81 -4.45 10.40 13.94
CA GLU A 81 -4.15 9.50 12.81
C GLU A 81 -4.31 8.03 13.22
N LEU A 82 -3.70 7.64 14.34
CA LEU A 82 -3.79 6.30 14.90
C LEU A 82 -5.25 5.91 15.20
N ASP A 83 -5.99 6.80 15.84
CA ASP A 83 -7.39 6.60 16.20
C ASP A 83 -8.29 6.47 14.95
N ARG A 84 -8.04 7.28 13.93
CA ARG A 84 -8.77 7.18 12.66
C ARG A 84 -8.54 5.82 11.98
N PHE A 85 -7.29 5.40 11.85
CA PHE A 85 -6.99 4.09 11.27
C PHE A 85 -7.61 2.96 12.09
N TYR A 86 -7.51 3.03 13.43
CA TYR A 86 -8.07 2.03 14.32
C TYR A 86 -9.60 1.93 14.17
N LYS A 87 -10.32 3.05 14.15
CA LYS A 87 -11.78 3.08 13.95
C LYS A 87 -12.18 2.48 12.61
N LYS A 88 -11.49 2.85 11.53
CA LYS A 88 -11.71 2.29 10.19
C LYS A 88 -11.48 0.78 10.18
N ALA A 89 -10.33 0.34 10.68
CA ALA A 89 -9.96 -1.07 10.65
C ALA A 89 -10.78 -1.94 11.60
N SER A 90 -11.42 -1.34 12.62
CA SER A 90 -12.31 -2.03 13.56
C SER A 90 -13.79 -2.00 13.13
N ALA A 91 -14.11 -1.41 11.99
CA ALA A 91 -15.47 -1.38 11.47
C ALA A 91 -15.99 -2.80 11.16
N PRO A 92 -17.33 -3.04 11.25
CA PRO A 92 -17.92 -4.37 10.96
C PRO A 92 -17.59 -4.92 9.57
N SER A 93 -17.32 -4.02 8.60
CA SER A 93 -16.95 -4.37 7.21
C SER A 93 -15.46 -4.64 7.02
N ASP A 94 -14.64 -4.50 8.07
CA ASP A 94 -13.18 -4.67 8.01
C ASP A 94 -12.68 -5.47 9.23
N SER A 95 -11.40 -5.53 9.47
CA SER A 95 -10.82 -6.21 10.63
C SER A 95 -9.47 -5.58 11.00
N ILE A 96 -9.31 -5.23 12.27
CA ILE A 96 -8.04 -4.72 12.81
C ILE A 96 -6.94 -5.80 12.80
N ALA A 97 -7.33 -7.06 12.74
CA ALA A 97 -6.39 -8.19 12.70
C ALA A 97 -6.64 -9.09 11.49
N VAL A 98 -5.57 -9.68 10.98
CA VAL A 98 -5.60 -10.72 9.96
C VAL A 98 -4.92 -11.96 10.52
N GLY A 99 -5.72 -12.98 10.81
CA GLY A 99 -5.29 -14.12 11.64
C GLY A 99 -4.93 -13.63 13.06
N ASN A 100 -3.70 -13.90 13.48
CA ASN A 100 -3.16 -13.48 14.78
C ASN A 100 -2.29 -12.21 14.71
N ARG A 101 -2.33 -11.47 13.60
CA ARG A 101 -1.49 -10.29 13.37
C ARG A 101 -2.31 -9.02 13.31
N SER A 102 -1.89 -8.00 14.05
CA SER A 102 -2.48 -6.65 13.99
C SER A 102 -2.09 -5.92 12.70
N ARG A 103 -3.02 -5.16 12.14
CA ARG A 103 -2.76 -4.21 11.05
C ARG A 103 -2.15 -2.90 11.53
N ILE A 104 -2.14 -2.66 12.84
CA ILE A 104 -1.35 -1.59 13.45
C ILE A 104 -0.07 -2.21 13.96
N VAL A 105 1.05 -1.77 13.41
CA VAL A 105 2.39 -2.30 13.68
C VAL A 105 3.17 -1.29 14.50
N ASN A 106 3.49 -1.64 15.73
CA ASN A 106 4.21 -0.79 16.65
C ASN A 106 5.72 -0.96 16.49
N CYS A 107 6.43 0.13 16.12
CA CYS A 107 7.88 0.21 16.05
C CYS A 107 8.37 1.19 17.11
N LEU A 108 8.93 0.67 18.19
CA LEU A 108 9.43 1.46 19.32
C LEU A 108 10.82 2.02 18.97
N ILE A 109 10.91 3.33 18.82
CA ILE A 109 12.18 4.03 18.59
C ILE A 109 12.76 4.63 19.87
N GLN A 110 12.03 4.52 20.98
CA GLN A 110 12.49 4.81 22.34
C GLN A 110 11.94 3.77 23.31
N ASN A 111 12.61 3.57 24.43
CA ASN A 111 12.12 2.72 25.52
C ASN A 111 10.99 3.40 26.28
N ILE A 112 9.76 3.12 25.87
CA ILE A 112 8.56 3.67 26.52
C ILE A 112 7.85 2.54 27.25
N HIS A 113 7.61 2.74 28.55
CA HIS A 113 6.87 1.79 29.36
C HIS A 113 5.46 1.54 28.79
N HIS A 114 5.02 0.29 28.79
CA HIS A 114 3.80 -0.18 28.13
C HIS A 114 2.53 0.58 28.56
N ASP A 115 2.43 1.01 29.80
CA ASP A 115 1.30 1.79 30.35
C ASP A 115 1.17 3.22 29.77
N LYS A 116 2.24 3.69 29.10
CA LYS A 116 2.21 4.97 28.37
C LYS A 116 1.88 4.85 26.90
N TRP A 117 1.70 3.62 26.41
CA TRP A 117 1.33 3.41 25.02
C TRP A 117 -0.10 3.85 24.76
N PRO A 118 -0.42 4.34 23.57
CA PRO A 118 -1.80 4.53 23.15
C PRO A 118 -2.62 3.25 23.32
N GLU A 119 -3.87 3.38 23.72
CA GLU A 119 -4.77 2.25 23.94
C GLU A 119 -4.86 1.31 22.72
N GLN A 120 -4.84 1.89 21.52
CA GLN A 120 -4.88 1.16 20.25
C GLN A 120 -3.68 0.23 20.03
N LEU A 121 -2.58 0.44 20.76
CA LEU A 121 -1.37 -0.38 20.72
C LEU A 121 -1.27 -1.38 21.88
N ALA A 122 -2.13 -1.29 22.90
CA ALA A 122 -2.02 -2.05 24.14
C ALA A 122 -2.03 -3.58 23.95
N GLY A 123 -2.68 -4.07 22.90
CA GLY A 123 -2.73 -5.51 22.56
C GLY A 123 -1.62 -5.99 21.61
N THR A 124 -0.63 -5.16 21.30
CA THR A 124 0.44 -5.49 20.35
C THR A 124 1.79 -5.68 21.03
N THR A 125 2.67 -6.46 20.42
CA THR A 125 4.10 -6.47 20.75
C THR A 125 4.83 -5.54 19.78
N GLY A 126 5.74 -4.70 20.29
CA GLY A 126 6.46 -3.74 19.46
C GLY A 126 7.79 -4.31 18.92
N PHE A 127 8.18 -3.85 17.73
CA PHE A 127 9.53 -4.02 17.20
C PHE A 127 10.46 -3.00 17.86
N LYS A 128 11.53 -3.45 18.50
CA LYS A 128 12.39 -2.59 19.32
C LYS A 128 13.53 -1.99 18.49
N PHE A 129 13.32 -0.79 17.99
CA PHE A 129 14.33 0.00 17.28
C PHE A 129 15.08 0.97 18.20
N TYR A 130 15.06 0.75 19.49
CA TYR A 130 15.89 1.46 20.48
C TYR A 130 16.96 0.53 21.04
N ASP A 131 18.02 1.11 21.58
CA ASP A 131 19.09 0.35 22.25
C ASP A 131 19.05 0.61 23.75
N PRO A 132 18.68 -0.41 24.57
CA PRO A 132 18.65 -0.25 26.03
C PRO A 132 20.04 -0.08 26.64
N ASP A 133 21.09 -0.45 25.90
CA ASP A 133 22.49 -0.30 26.34
C ASP A 133 23.07 1.07 25.96
N GLU A 134 22.37 1.84 25.09
CA GLU A 134 22.74 3.17 24.62
C GLU A 134 21.66 4.21 24.95
N TYR A 135 21.41 4.48 26.22
CA TYR A 135 20.49 5.52 26.72
C TYR A 135 19.04 5.41 26.25
N ASP A 136 18.61 4.23 25.82
CA ASP A 136 17.26 3.99 25.27
C ASP A 136 16.92 4.81 24.01
N ASP A 137 17.92 5.33 23.30
CA ASP A 137 17.76 6.07 22.06
C ASP A 137 17.50 5.12 20.85
N ALA A 138 17.05 5.71 19.74
CA ALA A 138 16.85 4.97 18.51
C ALA A 138 18.16 4.32 18.05
N THR A 139 18.09 3.03 17.70
CA THR A 139 19.26 2.29 17.22
C THR A 139 19.89 2.98 16.01
N GLU A 140 21.22 3.06 15.99
CA GLU A 140 21.93 3.61 14.85
C GLU A 140 21.53 2.86 13.57
N PRO A 141 21.11 3.58 12.50
CA PRO A 141 20.82 2.96 11.21
C PRO A 141 22.05 2.21 10.69
N ARG A 142 21.86 1.00 10.17
CA ARG A 142 22.91 0.05 9.73
C ARG A 142 23.59 -0.74 10.87
N SER A 143 23.32 -0.46 12.14
CA SER A 143 23.77 -1.32 13.24
C SER A 143 23.23 -2.75 13.07
N LYS A 144 23.85 -3.73 13.73
CA LYS A 144 23.35 -5.13 13.72
C LYS A 144 21.94 -5.21 14.30
N ARG A 145 21.65 -4.45 15.36
CA ARG A 145 20.32 -4.42 16.01
C ARG A 145 19.27 -3.84 15.07
N PHE A 146 19.53 -2.69 14.45
CA PHE A 146 18.65 -2.10 13.45
C PHE A 146 18.35 -3.09 12.32
N ASN A 147 19.39 -3.71 11.75
CA ASN A 147 19.23 -4.65 10.65
C ASN A 147 18.43 -5.90 11.05
N HIS A 148 18.60 -6.40 12.28
CA HIS A 148 17.85 -7.53 12.81
C HIS A 148 16.37 -7.17 12.96
N GLN A 149 16.07 -6.07 13.65
CA GLN A 149 14.68 -5.62 13.83
C GLN A 149 13.99 -5.28 12.49
N MET A 150 14.72 -4.67 11.55
CA MET A 150 14.21 -4.41 10.22
C MET A 150 13.89 -5.70 9.45
N HIS A 151 14.70 -6.75 9.62
CA HIS A 151 14.42 -8.05 9.01
C HIS A 151 13.14 -8.68 9.58
N GLU A 152 13.00 -8.71 10.90
CA GLU A 152 11.79 -9.21 11.57
C GLU A 152 10.53 -8.41 11.16
N LEU A 153 10.64 -7.09 11.09
CA LEU A 153 9.56 -6.21 10.64
C LEU A 153 9.14 -6.52 9.19
N VAL A 154 10.11 -6.65 8.28
CA VAL A 154 9.86 -6.98 6.88
C VAL A 154 9.18 -8.34 6.74
N ASP A 155 9.62 -9.34 7.50
CA ASP A 155 9.02 -10.67 7.51
C ASP A 155 7.59 -10.64 8.04
N TYR A 156 7.36 -9.88 9.10
CA TYR A 156 6.02 -9.69 9.65
C TYR A 156 5.09 -9.03 8.64
N LEU A 157 5.51 -7.92 8.04
CA LEU A 157 4.73 -7.16 7.07
C LEU A 157 4.43 -7.96 5.81
N PHE A 158 5.41 -8.71 5.30
CA PHE A 158 5.22 -9.59 4.15
C PHE A 158 4.10 -10.61 4.42
N ASN A 159 4.20 -11.33 5.54
CA ASN A 159 3.20 -12.33 5.90
C ASN A 159 1.81 -11.71 6.17
N LEU A 160 1.77 -10.51 6.76
CA LEU A 160 0.52 -9.80 7.02
C LEU A 160 -0.15 -9.34 5.72
N LEU A 161 0.62 -8.77 4.79
CA LEU A 161 0.12 -8.32 3.48
C LEU A 161 -0.38 -9.47 2.63
N GLU A 162 0.34 -10.60 2.59
CA GLU A 162 -0.10 -11.82 1.90
C GLU A 162 -1.39 -12.37 2.51
N ALA A 163 -1.48 -12.43 3.84
CA ALA A 163 -2.70 -12.88 4.50
C ALA A 163 -3.88 -11.92 4.25
N PHE A 164 -3.65 -10.62 4.28
CA PHE A 164 -4.65 -9.60 3.98
C PHE A 164 -5.14 -9.70 2.53
N ARG A 165 -4.24 -9.83 1.58
CA ARG A 165 -4.56 -10.05 0.16
C ARG A 165 -5.41 -11.29 -0.04
N ASN A 166 -5.02 -12.41 0.57
CA ASN A 166 -5.75 -13.67 0.46
C ASN A 166 -7.15 -13.58 1.10
N LYS A 167 -7.30 -12.86 2.23
CA LYS A 167 -8.60 -12.60 2.85
C LYS A 167 -9.49 -11.80 1.91
N LYS A 168 -9.00 -10.70 1.35
CA LYS A 168 -9.77 -9.85 0.41
C LYS A 168 -10.17 -10.61 -0.87
N LEU A 169 -9.31 -11.47 -1.39
CA LEU A 169 -9.64 -12.33 -2.54
C LEU A 169 -10.73 -13.36 -2.22
N LYS A 170 -10.76 -13.90 -1.01
CA LYS A 170 -11.83 -14.80 -0.56
C LYS A 170 -13.15 -14.04 -0.40
N GLU A 171 -13.15 -12.91 0.28
CA GLU A 171 -14.34 -12.05 0.45
C GLU A 171 -14.92 -11.63 -0.91
N GLN A 172 -14.07 -11.29 -1.89
CA GLN A 172 -14.52 -10.99 -3.26
C GLN A 172 -15.13 -12.22 -3.96
N LYS A 173 -14.58 -13.42 -3.78
CA LYS A 173 -15.13 -14.65 -4.35
C LYS A 173 -16.45 -15.05 -3.69
N GLU A 174 -16.58 -14.88 -2.39
CA GLU A 174 -17.81 -15.17 -1.64
C GLU A 174 -18.91 -14.16 -1.96
N SER A 175 -18.58 -12.88 -2.11
CA SER A 175 -19.53 -11.86 -2.56
C SER A 175 -19.99 -12.07 -4.02
N THR A 176 -19.12 -12.59 -4.88
CA THR A 176 -19.49 -12.97 -6.27
C THR A 176 -20.30 -14.25 -6.33
N ALA A 177 -20.21 -15.14 -5.35
CA ALA A 177 -21.03 -16.35 -5.28
C ALA A 177 -22.43 -16.11 -4.72
N SER A 178 -22.63 -15.04 -3.92
CA SER A 178 -23.92 -14.72 -3.26
C SER A 178 -24.75 -13.63 -3.94
N THR A 179 -24.21 -12.95 -4.95
CA THR A 179 -24.96 -11.96 -5.74
C THR A 179 -24.79 -12.25 -7.22
N VAL A 180 -25.67 -13.11 -7.73
CA VAL A 180 -26.11 -13.01 -9.13
C VAL A 180 -27.03 -11.79 -9.18
N ASP A 181 -26.47 -10.61 -9.02
CA ASP A 181 -27.19 -9.36 -9.27
C ASP A 181 -26.93 -8.94 -10.72
N LYS A 182 -27.98 -9.05 -11.53
CA LYS A 182 -27.96 -8.98 -12.99
C LYS A 182 -27.75 -7.58 -13.56
N ASP A 183 -27.47 -6.54 -12.74
CA ASP A 183 -27.51 -5.14 -13.20
C ASP A 183 -26.24 -4.28 -12.95
N VAL A 184 -25.18 -4.82 -12.39
CA VAL A 184 -23.96 -4.02 -12.21
C VAL A 184 -23.04 -4.14 -13.41
N SER A 185 -23.00 -3.08 -14.23
CA SER A 185 -22.12 -3.00 -15.39
C SER A 185 -20.63 -3.04 -14.99
N THR A 186 -19.88 -3.99 -15.54
CA THR A 186 -18.45 -4.14 -15.31
C THR A 186 -17.66 -3.35 -16.35
N VAL A 187 -16.65 -2.59 -15.90
CA VAL A 187 -15.77 -1.79 -16.76
C VAL A 187 -14.33 -2.27 -16.60
N PHE A 188 -13.69 -2.59 -17.71
CA PHE A 188 -12.27 -2.86 -17.76
C PHE A 188 -11.48 -1.56 -17.90
N ILE A 189 -10.44 -1.35 -17.07
CA ILE A 189 -9.53 -0.21 -17.19
C ILE A 189 -8.11 -0.75 -17.38
N ALA A 190 -7.60 -0.50 -18.57
CA ALA A 190 -6.30 -0.97 -19.01
C ALA A 190 -5.14 -0.39 -18.17
N ASP A 191 -3.98 -1.01 -18.31
CA ASP A 191 -2.73 -0.49 -17.76
C ASP A 191 -2.29 0.78 -18.50
N VAL A 192 -1.43 1.57 -17.88
CA VAL A 192 -1.03 2.90 -18.37
C VAL A 192 0.46 3.13 -18.15
N ALA A 193 1.02 4.09 -18.89
CA ALA A 193 2.34 4.64 -18.60
C ALA A 193 2.38 5.33 -17.22
N ASP A 194 3.56 5.49 -16.66
CA ASP A 194 3.76 6.08 -15.33
C ASP A 194 3.19 7.50 -15.21
N SER A 195 3.28 8.28 -16.28
CA SER A 195 2.71 9.63 -16.42
C SER A 195 1.19 9.68 -16.20
N LEU A 196 0.46 8.61 -16.50
CA LEU A 196 -1.00 8.53 -16.41
C LEU A 196 -1.52 7.78 -15.17
N ARG A 197 -0.64 7.30 -14.28
CA ARG A 197 -1.05 6.50 -13.09
C ARG A 197 -2.02 7.25 -12.17
N SER A 198 -1.78 8.54 -11.94
CA SER A 198 -2.65 9.37 -11.10
C SER A 198 -4.03 9.58 -11.72
N TYR A 199 -4.09 9.83 -13.02
CA TYR A 199 -5.35 9.97 -13.75
C TYR A 199 -6.14 8.66 -13.76
N ARG A 200 -5.46 7.53 -13.97
CA ARG A 200 -6.06 6.19 -13.91
C ARG A 200 -6.65 5.90 -12.53
N LYS A 201 -5.91 6.21 -11.46
CA LYS A 201 -6.37 6.02 -10.07
C LYS A 201 -7.63 6.84 -9.79
N ARG A 202 -7.65 8.10 -10.21
CA ARG A 202 -8.81 8.98 -10.06
C ARG A 202 -10.02 8.48 -10.85
N LEU A 203 -9.84 8.07 -12.11
CA LEU A 203 -10.91 7.49 -12.92
C LEU A 203 -11.51 6.24 -12.28
N ILE A 204 -10.68 5.34 -11.73
CA ILE A 204 -11.13 4.15 -11.00
C ILE A 204 -11.99 4.53 -9.79
N SER A 205 -11.60 5.55 -9.02
CA SER A 205 -12.35 6.03 -7.87
C SER A 205 -13.71 6.59 -8.30
N ASP A 206 -13.71 7.47 -9.30
CA ASP A 206 -14.94 8.12 -9.80
C ASP A 206 -15.97 7.11 -10.35
N LEU A 207 -15.49 6.07 -11.04
CA LEU A 207 -16.36 5.02 -11.57
C LEU A 207 -16.91 4.08 -10.48
N LYS A 208 -16.11 3.78 -9.47
CA LYS A 208 -16.57 3.01 -8.30
C LYS A 208 -17.65 3.76 -7.52
N GLU A 209 -17.48 5.07 -7.31
CA GLU A 209 -18.49 5.91 -6.66
C GLU A 209 -19.80 5.94 -7.45
N LYS A 210 -19.74 5.81 -8.77
CA LYS A 210 -20.93 5.70 -9.65
C LYS A 210 -21.54 4.29 -9.70
N GLY A 211 -21.01 3.34 -8.92
CA GLY A 211 -21.56 2.00 -8.81
C GLY A 211 -21.10 1.01 -9.88
N PHE A 212 -20.10 1.33 -10.69
CA PHE A 212 -19.52 0.39 -11.65
C PHE A 212 -18.61 -0.62 -10.96
N ARG A 213 -18.64 -1.86 -11.42
CA ARG A 213 -17.64 -2.87 -11.07
C ARG A 213 -16.40 -2.64 -11.94
N ILE A 214 -15.24 -2.44 -11.32
CA ILE A 214 -14.00 -2.17 -12.05
C ILE A 214 -13.11 -3.40 -12.07
N VAL A 215 -12.72 -3.83 -13.26
CA VAL A 215 -11.65 -4.80 -13.49
C VAL A 215 -10.42 -4.03 -13.97
N SER A 216 -9.38 -4.07 -13.17
CA SER A 216 -8.14 -3.34 -13.41
C SER A 216 -6.97 -4.08 -12.74
N ASN A 217 -5.73 -3.63 -12.96
CA ASN A 217 -4.53 -4.20 -12.33
C ASN A 217 -4.36 -5.70 -12.61
N ILE A 218 -4.45 -6.08 -13.89
CA ILE A 218 -4.02 -7.41 -14.31
C ILE A 218 -2.51 -7.43 -14.16
N PRO A 219 -1.97 -8.14 -13.15
CA PRO A 219 -0.52 -8.16 -12.95
C PRO A 219 0.14 -8.79 -14.18
N PRO A 220 1.24 -8.21 -14.69
CA PRO A 220 2.01 -8.85 -15.73
C PRO A 220 2.57 -10.18 -15.17
N PRO A 221 2.16 -11.34 -15.69
CA PRO A 221 2.76 -12.60 -15.31
C PRO A 221 4.14 -12.73 -15.93
N TYR A 222 4.97 -13.61 -15.39
CA TYR A 222 6.24 -13.99 -16.03
C TYR A 222 6.06 -14.63 -17.40
N GLU A 223 4.85 -15.11 -17.71
CA GLU A 223 4.51 -15.72 -18.99
C GLU A 223 3.53 -14.82 -19.75
N PRO A 224 3.90 -14.29 -20.93
CA PRO A 224 3.05 -13.41 -21.74
C PRO A 224 1.67 -14.01 -22.09
N THR A 225 1.60 -15.33 -22.28
CA THR A 225 0.35 -16.06 -22.58
C THR A 225 -0.68 -15.93 -21.46
N LYS A 226 -0.25 -15.99 -20.20
CA LYS A 226 -1.14 -15.82 -19.04
C LYS A 226 -1.69 -14.40 -18.91
N HIS A 227 -0.91 -13.40 -19.32
CA HIS A 227 -1.39 -12.03 -19.39
C HIS A 227 -2.54 -11.93 -20.39
N ASP A 228 -2.36 -12.45 -21.60
CA ASP A 228 -3.37 -12.39 -22.66
C ASP A 228 -4.65 -13.12 -22.25
N GLU A 229 -4.56 -14.30 -21.64
CA GLU A 229 -5.73 -15.02 -21.10
C GLU A 229 -6.48 -14.21 -20.02
N ASN A 230 -5.75 -13.54 -19.12
CA ASN A 230 -6.36 -12.72 -18.06
C ASN A 230 -7.04 -11.47 -18.63
N VAL A 231 -6.39 -10.80 -19.59
CA VAL A 231 -6.97 -9.64 -20.29
C VAL A 231 -8.20 -10.05 -21.08
N GLN A 232 -8.13 -11.14 -21.83
CA GLN A 232 -9.26 -11.67 -22.60
C GLN A 232 -10.48 -11.93 -21.69
N ARG A 233 -10.27 -12.62 -20.57
CA ARG A 233 -11.34 -12.89 -19.59
C ARG A 233 -11.91 -11.60 -18.99
N ALA A 234 -11.05 -10.61 -18.70
CA ALA A 234 -11.49 -9.32 -18.18
C ALA A 234 -12.34 -8.54 -19.19
N LEU A 235 -11.94 -8.55 -20.46
CA LEU A 235 -12.70 -7.92 -21.54
C LEU A 235 -14.05 -8.59 -21.76
N GLU A 236 -14.12 -9.93 -21.78
CA GLU A 236 -15.35 -10.71 -21.93
C GLU A 236 -16.37 -10.45 -20.81
N GLN A 237 -15.90 -10.11 -19.62
CA GLN A 237 -16.76 -9.81 -18.46
C GLN A 237 -17.16 -8.34 -18.37
N SER A 238 -16.65 -7.49 -19.26
CA SER A 238 -16.84 -6.06 -19.20
C SER A 238 -17.74 -5.55 -20.32
N VAL A 239 -18.64 -4.63 -19.98
CA VAL A 239 -19.49 -3.94 -20.96
C VAL A 239 -18.78 -2.76 -21.64
N LEU A 240 -17.68 -2.31 -21.04
CA LEU A 240 -16.89 -1.17 -21.53
C LEU A 240 -15.42 -1.41 -21.17
N SER A 241 -14.53 -1.07 -22.09
CA SER A 241 -13.08 -0.99 -21.83
C SER A 241 -12.58 0.44 -22.00
N ILE A 242 -11.78 0.92 -21.04
CA ILE A 242 -11.20 2.27 -21.05
C ILE A 242 -9.68 2.17 -21.10
N HIS A 243 -9.09 2.85 -22.07
CA HIS A 243 -7.65 2.89 -22.33
C HIS A 243 -7.17 4.33 -22.33
N LEU A 244 -6.31 4.70 -21.37
CA LEU A 244 -5.65 6.00 -21.33
C LEU A 244 -4.28 5.85 -21.98
N LEU A 245 -4.02 6.63 -23.01
CA LEU A 245 -2.76 6.60 -23.76
C LEU A 245 -2.17 7.99 -23.82
N ASP A 246 -0.85 8.07 -23.77
CA ASP A 246 -0.07 9.27 -24.02
C ASP A 246 1.12 8.94 -24.94
N GLU A 247 2.10 9.82 -24.99
CA GLU A 247 3.31 9.66 -25.81
C GLU A 247 4.28 8.59 -25.29
N TYR A 248 4.07 8.09 -24.06
CA TYR A 248 4.92 7.09 -23.43
C TYR A 248 4.29 5.69 -23.55
N ALA A 249 5.10 4.73 -23.97
CA ALA A 249 4.62 3.36 -24.20
C ALA A 249 4.21 2.61 -22.89
N GLY A 250 4.69 3.08 -21.74
CA GLY A 250 4.50 2.38 -20.46
C GLY A 250 5.46 1.19 -20.29
N ARG A 251 5.12 0.25 -19.41
CA ARG A 251 5.97 -0.91 -19.10
C ARG A 251 6.08 -1.85 -20.31
N GLU A 252 7.30 -2.15 -20.74
CA GLU A 252 7.58 -3.10 -21.80
C GLU A 252 7.24 -4.54 -21.40
N MET A 253 6.85 -5.35 -22.39
CA MET A 253 6.57 -6.76 -22.20
C MET A 253 7.85 -7.57 -22.29
N ASP A 254 8.10 -8.43 -21.31
CA ASP A 254 9.27 -9.31 -21.31
C ASP A 254 9.27 -10.24 -22.54
N GLY A 255 10.37 -10.22 -23.29
CA GLY A 255 10.55 -11.03 -24.50
C GLY A 255 9.96 -10.45 -25.79
N PHE A 256 9.43 -9.23 -25.78
CA PHE A 256 8.91 -8.56 -26.97
C PHE A 256 9.51 -7.15 -27.09
N GLU A 257 10.34 -6.93 -28.08
CA GLU A 257 10.89 -5.60 -28.38
C GLU A 257 9.76 -4.65 -28.85
N ASN A 258 9.77 -3.43 -28.30
CA ASN A 258 8.83 -2.33 -28.64
C ASN A 258 7.34 -2.61 -28.39
N LYS A 259 6.99 -3.57 -27.52
CA LYS A 259 5.62 -3.82 -27.08
C LYS A 259 5.46 -3.54 -25.60
N SER A 260 4.45 -2.79 -25.23
CA SER A 260 4.08 -2.55 -23.84
C SER A 260 2.77 -3.24 -23.47
N TYR A 261 2.59 -3.50 -22.17
CA TYR A 261 1.34 -4.07 -21.65
C TYR A 261 0.14 -3.19 -21.96
N ALA A 262 0.28 -1.86 -21.88
CA ALA A 262 -0.79 -0.92 -22.21
C ALA A 262 -1.23 -1.05 -23.69
N HIS A 263 -0.29 -1.05 -24.62
CA HIS A 263 -0.58 -1.21 -26.05
C HIS A 263 -1.18 -2.57 -26.37
N LYS A 264 -0.66 -3.65 -25.77
CA LYS A 264 -1.19 -5.00 -25.97
C LYS A 264 -2.65 -5.12 -25.52
N GLN A 265 -3.00 -4.49 -24.40
CA GLN A 265 -4.38 -4.48 -23.90
C GLN A 265 -5.31 -3.69 -24.84
N VAL A 266 -4.83 -2.61 -25.47
CA VAL A 266 -5.58 -1.89 -26.53
C VAL A 266 -5.80 -2.78 -27.74
N GLU A 267 -4.74 -3.44 -28.25
CA GLU A 267 -4.83 -4.33 -29.41
C GLU A 267 -5.88 -5.46 -29.16
N MET A 268 -5.84 -6.05 -27.98
CA MET A 268 -6.79 -7.10 -27.59
C MET A 268 -8.23 -6.59 -27.51
N ALA A 269 -8.44 -5.42 -26.93
CA ALA A 269 -9.78 -4.81 -26.86
C ALA A 269 -10.33 -4.46 -28.24
N MET A 270 -9.49 -3.96 -29.15
CA MET A 270 -9.89 -3.66 -30.53
C MET A 270 -10.17 -4.92 -31.36
N ALA A 271 -9.47 -6.02 -31.07
CA ALA A 271 -9.70 -7.31 -31.73
C ALA A 271 -10.99 -8.00 -31.28
N GLN A 272 -11.46 -7.67 -30.08
CA GLN A 272 -12.73 -8.20 -29.56
C GLN A 272 -13.87 -7.46 -30.27
N LYS A 273 -14.55 -8.14 -31.20
CA LYS A 273 -15.76 -7.60 -31.83
C LYS A 273 -16.79 -7.37 -30.73
N VAL A 274 -17.08 -6.12 -30.45
CA VAL A 274 -18.26 -5.74 -29.66
C VAL A 274 -19.47 -6.18 -30.47
N THR A 275 -20.13 -7.22 -30.02
CA THR A 275 -21.41 -7.70 -30.56
C THR A 275 -22.51 -6.84 -29.98
#